data_3cdfe7081c5005415f97d76df5996aff
#
_entry.id   3cdfe7081c5005415f97d76df5996aff
#
_cell.length_a   1.000
_cell.length_b   1.000
_cell.length_c   1.000
_cell.angle_alpha   90.00
_cell.angle_beta   90.00
_cell.angle_gamma   90.00
#
_symmetry.space_group_name_H-M   'P 1'
#
loop_
_entity.id
_entity.type
_entity.pdbx_description
1 polymer ?
#
loop_
_entity_poly.entity_id
_entity_poly.type
_entity_poly.pdbx_seq_one_letter_code
_entity_poly.pdbx_strand_id
1 'polypeptide(L)'
;MPYPYSIRETVADASVHVLGLGAGITASAMLLVHVVQTQGVAQIAATSIYTGFAVLALVASALYHLLPWDVSRPVFHRIDHAAIYLKIAGTYTPLVVLIGSAFAYVVLAAVWVVALIGAVAKLSFWATDARGSLALYLAMGWASLLLIWPMWQALPAAATALILLGGGLYTVGTVFFAMKSLRFQNAIWHGFVLAASACFFGAVALGVSA
;
A
#
# COMPACT_ATOMS: atom_id res chain seq x y z
N MET A 1 14.37 -19.40 -15.63
CA MET A 1 15.39 -18.39 -15.96
C MET A 1 16.19 -18.12 -14.71
N PRO A 2 17.53 -17.97 -14.74
CA PRO A 2 18.30 -17.63 -13.55
C PRO A 2 17.80 -16.27 -13.01
N TYR A 3 17.82 -16.12 -11.69
CA TYR A 3 17.40 -14.91 -10.99
C TYR A 3 18.28 -13.74 -11.47
N PRO A 4 17.71 -12.64 -11.98
CA PRO A 4 18.48 -11.62 -12.69
C PRO A 4 19.33 -10.72 -11.78
N TYR A 5 19.28 -10.94 -10.46
CA TYR A 5 19.93 -10.09 -9.47
C TYR A 5 21.10 -10.79 -8.79
N SER A 6 22.13 -10.04 -8.39
CA SER A 6 23.25 -10.56 -7.62
C SER A 6 22.79 -10.98 -6.21
N ILE A 7 23.56 -11.86 -5.56
CA ILE A 7 23.29 -12.28 -4.16
C ILE A 7 23.18 -11.05 -3.24
N ARG A 8 24.01 -10.03 -3.42
CA ARG A 8 23.98 -8.81 -2.59
C ARG A 8 22.70 -8.03 -2.77
N GLU A 9 22.19 -7.93 -4.00
CA GLU A 9 20.92 -7.27 -4.29
C GLU A 9 19.75 -8.06 -3.71
N THR A 10 19.78 -9.39 -3.84
CA THR A 10 18.75 -10.26 -3.25
C THR A 10 18.73 -10.17 -1.72
N VAL A 11 19.90 -10.17 -1.06
CA VAL A 11 19.99 -10.00 0.40
C VAL A 11 19.48 -8.64 0.84
N ALA A 12 19.82 -7.57 0.11
CA ALA A 12 19.31 -6.23 0.42
C ALA A 12 17.78 -6.16 0.31
N ASP A 13 17.22 -6.70 -0.77
CA ASP A 13 15.78 -6.74 -1.00
C ASP A 13 15.06 -7.62 0.05
N ALA A 14 15.61 -8.79 0.36
CA ALA A 14 15.12 -9.68 1.41
C ALA A 14 15.11 -9.00 2.78
N SER A 15 16.14 -8.22 3.11
CA SER A 15 16.21 -7.47 4.37
C SER A 15 15.07 -6.47 4.50
N VAL A 16 14.76 -5.74 3.42
CA VAL A 16 13.62 -4.79 3.40
C VAL A 16 12.30 -5.53 3.60
N HIS A 17 12.09 -6.68 2.95
CA HIS A 17 10.87 -7.48 3.10
C HIS A 17 10.72 -8.06 4.50
N VAL A 18 11.78 -8.62 5.08
CA VAL A 18 11.74 -9.19 6.45
C VAL A 18 11.43 -8.11 7.48
N LEU A 19 12.10 -6.95 7.38
CA LEU A 19 11.82 -5.80 8.25
C LEU A 19 10.39 -5.28 8.05
N GLY A 20 9.97 -5.15 6.79
CA GLY A 20 8.61 -4.69 6.44
C GLY A 20 7.52 -5.62 6.96
N LEU A 21 7.68 -6.94 6.80
CA LEU A 21 6.73 -7.93 7.32
C LEU A 21 6.70 -7.91 8.85
N GLY A 22 7.84 -7.97 9.51
CA GLY A 22 7.91 -7.96 10.98
C GLY A 22 7.27 -6.70 11.56
N ALA A 23 7.70 -5.52 11.09
CA ALA A 23 7.15 -4.24 11.55
C ALA A 23 5.67 -4.09 11.17
N GLY A 24 5.30 -4.43 9.93
CA GLY A 24 3.93 -4.27 9.42
C GLY A 24 2.92 -5.15 10.14
N ILE A 25 3.24 -6.43 10.40
CA ILE A 25 2.38 -7.34 11.16
C ILE A 25 2.23 -6.86 12.60
N THR A 26 3.36 -6.54 13.27
CA THR A 26 3.35 -6.07 14.66
C THR A 26 2.54 -4.78 14.81
N ALA A 27 2.83 -3.78 13.95
CA ALA A 27 2.13 -2.50 13.97
C ALA A 27 0.63 -2.67 13.67
N SER A 28 0.26 -3.54 12.72
CA SER A 28 -1.15 -3.84 12.40
C SER A 28 -1.87 -4.48 13.59
N ALA A 29 -1.24 -5.44 14.28
CA ALA A 29 -1.82 -6.06 15.46
C ALA A 29 -2.01 -5.05 16.60
N MET A 30 -1.02 -4.21 16.87
CA MET A 30 -1.12 -3.15 17.90
C MET A 30 -2.23 -2.15 17.57
N LEU A 31 -2.33 -1.72 16.32
CA LEU A 31 -3.38 -0.78 15.88
C LEU A 31 -4.77 -1.40 16.02
N LEU A 32 -4.95 -2.67 15.64
CA LEU A 32 -6.23 -3.36 15.79
C LEU A 32 -6.63 -3.51 17.25
N VAL A 33 -5.70 -3.87 18.15
CA VAL A 33 -5.98 -3.94 19.58
C VAL A 33 -6.44 -2.57 20.11
N HIS A 34 -5.75 -1.50 19.72
CA HIS A 34 -6.12 -0.13 20.11
C HIS A 34 -7.52 0.24 19.63
N VAL A 35 -7.81 0.02 18.35
CA VAL A 35 -9.09 0.40 17.72
C VAL A 35 -10.26 -0.42 18.29
N VAL A 36 -10.06 -1.72 18.59
CA VAL A 36 -11.09 -2.55 19.23
C VAL A 36 -11.44 -2.04 20.63
N GLN A 37 -10.48 -1.48 21.35
CA GLN A 37 -10.69 -0.96 22.70
C GLN A 37 -11.28 0.45 22.73
N THR A 38 -11.07 1.26 21.68
CA THR A 38 -11.35 2.70 21.73
C THR A 38 -12.38 3.17 20.71
N GLN A 39 -12.66 2.39 19.65
CA GLN A 39 -13.46 2.84 18.51
C GLN A 39 -14.74 2.03 18.30
N GLY A 40 -15.70 2.59 17.55
CA GLY A 40 -16.93 1.92 17.16
C GLY A 40 -16.73 0.90 16.01
N VAL A 41 -17.75 0.06 15.79
CA VAL A 41 -17.72 -1.07 14.84
C VAL A 41 -17.30 -0.64 13.42
N ALA A 42 -17.77 0.53 12.94
CA ALA A 42 -17.42 1.01 11.60
C ALA A 42 -15.91 1.25 11.45
N GLN A 43 -15.28 1.87 12.45
CA GLN A 43 -13.84 2.13 12.44
C GLN A 43 -13.01 0.87 12.64
N ILE A 44 -13.50 -0.08 13.48
CA ILE A 44 -12.87 -1.40 13.63
C ILE A 44 -12.86 -2.14 12.30
N ALA A 45 -13.99 -2.21 11.60
CA ALA A 45 -14.09 -2.85 10.29
C ALA A 45 -13.19 -2.17 9.25
N ALA A 46 -13.20 -0.84 9.19
CA ALA A 46 -12.39 -0.07 8.27
C ALA A 46 -10.87 -0.26 8.49
N THR A 47 -10.44 -0.25 9.76
CA THR A 47 -9.04 -0.48 10.12
C THR A 47 -8.62 -1.93 9.87
N SER A 48 -9.52 -2.91 10.07
CA SER A 48 -9.27 -4.32 9.73
C SER A 48 -9.07 -4.52 8.22
N ILE A 49 -9.87 -3.85 7.40
CA ILE A 49 -9.71 -3.85 5.93
C ILE A 49 -8.33 -3.27 5.55
N TYR A 50 -7.97 -2.13 6.11
CA TYR A 50 -6.68 -1.48 5.86
C TYR A 50 -5.51 -2.38 6.23
N THR A 51 -5.46 -2.86 7.47
CA THR A 51 -4.35 -3.68 7.96
C THR A 51 -4.27 -5.03 7.25
N GLY A 52 -5.42 -5.64 6.95
CA GLY A 52 -5.50 -6.88 6.20
C GLY A 52 -4.88 -6.75 4.79
N PHE A 53 -5.23 -5.72 4.03
CA PHE A 53 -4.65 -5.50 2.70
C PHE A 53 -3.21 -4.97 2.75
N ALA A 54 -2.82 -4.24 3.77
CA ALA A 54 -1.43 -3.84 3.97
C ALA A 54 -0.53 -5.06 4.21
N VAL A 55 -0.94 -5.98 5.09
CA VAL A 55 -0.21 -7.24 5.35
C VAL A 55 -0.25 -8.15 4.12
N LEU A 56 -1.40 -8.29 3.45
CA LEU A 56 -1.51 -9.07 2.21
C LEU A 56 -0.52 -8.59 1.15
N ALA A 57 -0.39 -7.28 0.94
CA ALA A 57 0.55 -6.73 -0.03
C ALA A 57 2.01 -7.02 0.35
N LEU A 58 2.37 -6.90 1.63
CA LEU A 58 3.71 -7.25 2.10
C LEU A 58 4.03 -8.73 1.91
N VAL A 59 3.07 -9.61 2.22
CA VAL A 59 3.22 -11.07 2.03
C VAL A 59 3.32 -11.41 0.54
N ALA A 60 2.45 -10.86 -0.30
CA ALA A 60 2.44 -11.11 -1.75
C ALA A 60 3.77 -10.69 -2.39
N SER A 61 4.29 -9.51 -2.02
CA SER A 61 5.57 -9.00 -2.48
C SER A 61 6.73 -9.89 -2.03
N ALA A 62 6.77 -10.28 -0.76
CA ALA A 62 7.79 -11.18 -0.23
C ALA A 62 7.78 -12.54 -0.95
N LEU A 63 6.60 -13.12 -1.17
CA LEU A 63 6.45 -14.39 -1.91
C LEU A 63 6.97 -14.26 -3.34
N TYR A 64 6.66 -13.18 -4.04
CA TYR A 64 7.14 -12.97 -5.41
C TYR A 64 8.65 -12.75 -5.48
N HIS A 65 9.21 -11.94 -4.57
CA HIS A 65 10.61 -11.52 -4.65
C HIS A 65 11.58 -12.50 -3.99
N LEU A 66 11.18 -13.26 -2.96
CA LEU A 66 12.09 -14.06 -2.16
C LEU A 66 12.00 -15.56 -2.44
N LEU A 67 10.89 -16.08 -2.97
CA LEU A 67 10.76 -17.51 -3.21
C LEU A 67 11.42 -17.93 -4.53
N PRO A 68 12.23 -19.01 -4.51
CA PRO A 68 12.96 -19.49 -5.69
C PRO A 68 12.12 -20.36 -6.63
N TRP A 69 10.80 -20.36 -6.51
CA TRP A 69 9.92 -21.24 -7.27
C TRP A 69 9.59 -20.68 -8.65
N ASP A 70 10.35 -21.09 -9.65
CA ASP A 70 10.20 -20.62 -11.03
C ASP A 70 8.80 -20.88 -11.61
N VAL A 71 8.15 -21.99 -11.23
CA VAL A 71 6.82 -22.38 -11.76
C VAL A 71 5.70 -21.47 -11.22
N SER A 72 5.73 -21.12 -9.96
CA SER A 72 4.68 -20.29 -9.31
C SER A 72 4.95 -18.78 -9.38
N ARG A 73 6.14 -18.38 -9.79
CA ARG A 73 6.56 -16.99 -9.86
C ARG A 73 5.65 -16.08 -10.70
N PRO A 74 5.15 -16.51 -11.88
CA PRO A 74 4.20 -15.68 -12.65
C PRO A 74 2.88 -15.45 -11.90
N VAL A 75 2.42 -16.40 -11.09
CA VAL A 75 1.23 -16.28 -10.27
C VAL A 75 1.47 -15.27 -9.14
N PHE A 76 2.56 -15.42 -8.39
CA PHE A 76 2.91 -14.48 -7.32
C PHE A 76 3.14 -13.07 -7.85
N HIS A 77 3.73 -12.91 -9.03
CA HIS A 77 3.87 -11.61 -9.69
C HIS A 77 2.51 -10.94 -9.94
N ARG A 78 1.51 -11.70 -10.39
CA ARG A 78 0.15 -11.18 -10.58
C ARG A 78 -0.52 -10.82 -9.26
N ILE A 79 -0.35 -11.64 -8.22
CA ILE A 79 -0.90 -11.40 -6.89
C ILE A 79 -0.28 -10.16 -6.25
N ASP A 80 1.05 -10.02 -6.33
CA ASP A 80 1.78 -8.85 -5.84
C ASP A 80 1.25 -7.54 -6.47
N HIS A 81 1.12 -7.51 -7.79
CA HIS A 81 0.60 -6.35 -8.51
C HIS A 81 -0.90 -6.09 -8.27
N ALA A 82 -1.72 -7.14 -8.08
CA ALA A 82 -3.13 -7.00 -7.73
C ALA A 82 -3.30 -6.45 -6.31
N ALA A 83 -2.45 -6.89 -5.37
CA ALA A 83 -2.48 -6.46 -3.98
C ALA A 83 -2.22 -4.96 -3.81
N ILE A 84 -1.48 -4.31 -4.74
CA ILE A 84 -1.25 -2.87 -4.71
C ILE A 84 -2.58 -2.11 -4.82
N TYR A 85 -3.48 -2.51 -5.73
CA TYR A 85 -4.80 -1.88 -5.88
C TYR A 85 -5.61 -1.96 -4.59
N LEU A 86 -5.68 -3.16 -4.00
CA LEU A 86 -6.43 -3.42 -2.77
C LEU A 86 -5.83 -2.68 -1.57
N LYS A 87 -4.50 -2.61 -1.48
CA LYS A 87 -3.80 -1.83 -0.46
C LYS A 87 -4.12 -0.34 -0.56
N ILE A 88 -4.15 0.25 -1.78
CA ILE A 88 -4.51 1.64 -1.97
C ILE A 88 -5.94 1.88 -1.47
N ALA A 89 -6.93 1.12 -1.94
CA ALA A 89 -8.33 1.28 -1.52
C ALA A 89 -8.51 1.02 -0.02
N GLY A 90 -7.84 0.00 0.52
CA GLY A 90 -7.81 -0.29 1.95
C GLY A 90 -7.31 0.88 2.79
N THR A 91 -6.29 1.61 2.31
CA THR A 91 -5.75 2.79 3.01
C THR A 91 -6.76 3.94 3.10
N TYR A 92 -7.57 4.14 2.06
CA TYR A 92 -8.65 5.16 2.10
C TYR A 92 -9.73 4.84 3.13
N THR A 93 -10.00 3.55 3.35
CA THR A 93 -11.18 3.10 4.09
C THR A 93 -11.27 3.69 5.52
N PRO A 94 -10.27 3.55 6.41
CA PRO A 94 -10.33 4.12 7.76
C PRO A 94 -10.33 5.65 7.75
N LEU A 95 -9.62 6.29 6.82
CA LEU A 95 -9.56 7.75 6.72
C LEU A 95 -10.92 8.33 6.33
N VAL A 96 -11.63 7.69 5.40
CA VAL A 96 -12.96 8.12 4.97
C VAL A 96 -14.00 7.93 6.08
N VAL A 97 -13.90 6.85 6.84
CA VAL A 97 -14.79 6.63 8.01
C VAL A 97 -14.59 7.73 9.06
N LEU A 98 -13.34 8.17 9.28
CA LEU A 98 -13.03 9.30 10.17
C LEU A 98 -13.58 10.63 9.64
N ILE A 99 -13.51 10.87 8.33
CA ILE A 99 -14.09 12.08 7.70
C ILE A 99 -15.62 12.08 7.79
N GLY A 100 -16.27 10.94 7.61
CA GLY A 100 -17.71 10.75 7.78
C GLY A 100 -18.62 11.48 6.78
N SER A 101 -18.09 12.16 5.75
CA SER A 101 -18.90 12.94 4.81
C SER A 101 -19.38 12.08 3.62
N ALA A 102 -20.59 12.38 3.10
CA ALA A 102 -21.13 11.70 1.91
C ALA A 102 -20.19 11.80 0.71
N PHE A 103 -19.55 12.95 0.50
CA PHE A 103 -18.57 13.13 -0.57
C PHE A 103 -17.37 12.19 -0.41
N ALA A 104 -16.83 12.03 0.81
CA ALA A 104 -15.73 11.12 1.06
C ALA A 104 -16.10 9.65 0.77
N TYR A 105 -17.32 9.23 1.11
CA TYR A 105 -17.81 7.89 0.77
C TYR A 105 -17.99 7.68 -0.74
N VAL A 106 -18.40 8.70 -1.51
CA VAL A 106 -18.45 8.63 -2.97
C VAL A 106 -17.05 8.42 -3.55
N VAL A 107 -16.06 9.19 -3.07
CA VAL A 107 -14.65 8.99 -3.49
C VAL A 107 -14.16 7.60 -3.11
N LEU A 108 -14.46 7.11 -1.91
CA LEU A 108 -14.09 5.76 -1.47
C LEU A 108 -14.69 4.69 -2.39
N ALA A 109 -15.99 4.81 -2.70
CA ALA A 109 -16.67 3.87 -3.60
C ALA A 109 -16.00 3.85 -5.00
N ALA A 110 -15.69 5.02 -5.56
CA ALA A 110 -14.97 5.12 -6.83
C ALA A 110 -13.59 4.46 -6.77
N VAL A 111 -12.82 4.72 -5.71
CA VAL A 111 -11.49 4.10 -5.50
C VAL A 111 -11.61 2.59 -5.39
N TRP A 112 -12.60 2.05 -4.65
CA TRP A 112 -12.83 0.61 -4.54
C TRP A 112 -13.24 -0.03 -5.88
N VAL A 113 -14.10 0.61 -6.66
CA VAL A 113 -14.48 0.13 -8.01
C VAL A 113 -13.25 0.00 -8.89
N VAL A 114 -12.42 1.04 -8.96
CA VAL A 114 -11.18 1.02 -9.74
C VAL A 114 -10.20 -0.03 -9.20
N ALA A 115 -10.09 -0.18 -7.88
CA ALA A 115 -9.23 -1.16 -7.25
C ALA A 115 -9.63 -2.60 -7.59
N LEU A 116 -10.92 -2.91 -7.50
CA LEU A 116 -11.43 -4.26 -7.81
C LEU A 116 -11.25 -4.59 -9.30
N ILE A 117 -11.59 -3.66 -10.19
CA ILE A 117 -11.38 -3.83 -11.64
C ILE A 117 -9.90 -4.04 -11.94
N GLY A 118 -9.01 -3.20 -11.37
CA GLY A 118 -7.57 -3.30 -11.56
C GLY A 118 -6.98 -4.60 -11.03
N ALA A 119 -7.39 -5.03 -9.83
CA ALA A 119 -6.95 -6.28 -9.23
C ALA A 119 -7.39 -7.50 -10.05
N VAL A 120 -8.67 -7.57 -10.46
CA VAL A 120 -9.19 -8.65 -11.30
C VAL A 120 -8.47 -8.67 -12.66
N ALA A 121 -8.26 -7.50 -13.29
CA ALA A 121 -7.55 -7.41 -14.55
C ALA A 121 -6.10 -7.94 -14.43
N LYS A 122 -5.40 -7.62 -13.33
CA LYS A 122 -4.04 -8.13 -13.07
C LYS A 122 -3.99 -9.63 -12.88
N LEU A 123 -4.95 -10.18 -12.16
CA LEU A 123 -5.04 -11.63 -11.94
C LEU A 123 -5.40 -12.39 -13.22
N SER A 124 -6.14 -11.77 -14.16
CA SER A 124 -6.68 -12.43 -15.34
C SER A 124 -5.85 -12.22 -16.61
N PHE A 125 -5.82 -11.01 -17.15
CA PHE A 125 -5.35 -10.76 -18.53
C PHE A 125 -4.38 -9.57 -18.68
N TRP A 126 -4.35 -8.63 -17.74
CA TRP A 126 -3.50 -7.44 -17.88
C TRP A 126 -2.04 -7.75 -17.59
N ALA A 127 -1.12 -7.32 -18.45
CA ALA A 127 0.31 -7.47 -18.23
C ALA A 127 0.75 -6.77 -16.94
N THR A 128 1.58 -7.45 -16.15
CA THR A 128 2.00 -6.96 -14.82
C THR A 128 2.85 -5.69 -14.90
N ASP A 129 3.73 -5.61 -15.88
CA ASP A 129 4.68 -4.51 -16.13
C ASP A 129 4.18 -3.43 -17.09
N ALA A 130 2.87 -3.41 -17.38
CA ALA A 130 2.27 -2.38 -18.23
C ALA A 130 2.40 -0.99 -17.59
N ARG A 131 2.93 -0.01 -18.34
CA ARG A 131 3.07 1.39 -17.91
C ARG A 131 1.74 2.01 -17.44
N GLY A 132 0.62 1.60 -18.04
CA GLY A 132 -0.72 2.01 -17.64
C GLY A 132 -1.08 1.64 -16.20
N SER A 133 -0.54 0.53 -15.66
CA SER A 133 -0.76 0.14 -14.27
C SER A 133 -0.12 1.10 -13.29
N LEU A 134 1.12 1.52 -13.55
CA LEU A 134 1.83 2.47 -12.71
C LEU A 134 1.11 3.83 -12.68
N ALA A 135 0.67 4.30 -13.86
CA ALA A 135 -0.11 5.54 -13.95
C ALA A 135 -1.42 5.43 -13.15
N LEU A 136 -2.10 4.28 -13.22
CA LEU A 136 -3.35 4.07 -12.49
C LEU A 136 -3.12 3.99 -10.97
N TYR A 137 -2.05 3.34 -10.49
CA TYR A 137 -1.69 3.35 -9.07
C TYR A 137 -1.46 4.77 -8.55
N LEU A 138 -0.70 5.58 -9.32
CA LEU A 138 -0.44 6.97 -8.96
C LEU A 138 -1.73 7.81 -8.98
N ALA A 139 -2.56 7.67 -10.02
CA ALA A 139 -3.83 8.38 -10.11
C ALA A 139 -4.76 8.03 -8.93
N MET A 140 -4.87 6.75 -8.57
CA MET A 140 -5.62 6.32 -7.40
C MET A 140 -5.04 6.89 -6.11
N GLY A 141 -3.72 6.87 -5.93
CA GLY A 141 -3.06 7.43 -4.74
C GLY A 141 -3.33 8.94 -4.61
N TRP A 142 -3.14 9.70 -5.69
CA TRP A 142 -3.34 11.14 -5.72
C TRP A 142 -4.82 11.58 -5.78
N ALA A 143 -5.77 10.66 -5.99
CA ALA A 143 -7.19 10.96 -5.79
C ALA A 143 -7.49 11.39 -4.33
N SER A 144 -6.59 11.11 -3.39
CA SER A 144 -6.65 11.64 -2.01
C SER A 144 -6.64 13.17 -1.94
N LEU A 145 -6.12 13.86 -2.95
CA LEU A 145 -6.19 15.33 -3.03
C LEU A 145 -7.63 15.85 -3.12
N LEU A 146 -8.57 15.06 -3.64
CA LEU A 146 -10.00 15.40 -3.60
C LEU A 146 -10.53 15.47 -2.18
N LEU A 147 -9.88 14.78 -1.25
CA LEU A 147 -10.24 14.73 0.17
C LEU A 147 -9.36 15.63 1.04
N ILE A 148 -8.43 16.41 0.46
CA ILE A 148 -7.46 17.19 1.25
C ILE A 148 -8.16 18.16 2.23
N TRP A 149 -9.22 18.85 1.76
CA TRP A 149 -9.97 19.76 2.60
C TRP A 149 -10.78 19.05 3.71
N PRO A 150 -11.59 18.00 3.41
CA PRO A 150 -12.21 17.19 4.45
C PRO A 150 -11.22 16.56 5.44
N MET A 151 -10.06 16.09 4.97
CA MET A 151 -9.00 15.57 5.83
C MET A 151 -8.46 16.63 6.78
N TRP A 152 -8.19 17.83 6.28
CA TRP A 152 -7.68 18.93 7.08
C TRP A 152 -8.63 19.33 8.21
N GLN A 153 -9.94 19.19 7.99
CA GLN A 153 -10.96 19.51 9.00
C GLN A 153 -11.18 18.37 10.00
N ALA A 154 -11.07 17.11 9.57
CA ALA A 154 -11.45 15.94 10.35
C ALA A 154 -10.27 15.24 11.04
N LEU A 155 -9.05 15.42 10.54
CA LEU A 155 -7.86 14.71 11.02
C LEU A 155 -6.86 15.66 11.67
N PRO A 156 -6.02 15.19 12.60
CA PRO A 156 -4.87 15.96 13.06
C PRO A 156 -4.00 16.43 11.89
N ALA A 157 -3.49 17.67 11.94
CA ALA A 157 -2.65 18.22 10.86
C ALA A 157 -1.43 17.31 10.54
N ALA A 158 -0.86 16.68 11.57
CA ALA A 158 0.23 15.71 11.39
C ALA A 158 -0.20 14.49 10.54
N ALA A 159 -1.43 14.00 10.70
CA ALA A 159 -1.96 12.89 9.90
C ALA A 159 -2.08 13.29 8.42
N THR A 160 -2.63 14.48 8.14
CA THR A 160 -2.72 15.00 6.76
C THR A 160 -1.33 15.22 6.14
N ALA A 161 -0.37 15.75 6.91
CA ALA A 161 1.01 15.91 6.46
C ALA A 161 1.67 14.56 6.12
N LEU A 162 1.44 13.53 6.93
CA LEU A 162 1.94 12.18 6.68
C LEU A 162 1.33 11.55 5.42
N ILE A 163 0.06 11.81 5.12
CA ILE A 163 -0.58 11.35 3.87
C ILE A 163 0.12 11.98 2.65
N LEU A 164 0.37 13.28 2.68
CA LEU A 164 1.07 13.98 1.60
C LEU A 164 2.52 13.49 1.44
N LEU A 165 3.23 13.31 2.55
CA LEU A 165 4.60 12.78 2.56
C LEU A 165 4.62 11.36 1.99
N GLY A 166 3.71 10.48 2.41
CA GLY A 166 3.59 9.11 1.90
C GLY A 166 3.31 9.09 0.40
N GLY A 167 2.41 9.94 -0.11
CA GLY A 167 2.14 10.09 -1.54
C GLY A 167 3.37 10.56 -2.32
N GLY A 168 4.11 11.52 -1.77
CA GLY A 168 5.38 12.00 -2.32
C GLY A 168 6.45 10.89 -2.39
N LEU A 169 6.63 10.13 -1.30
CA LEU A 169 7.56 9.00 -1.24
C LEU A 169 7.22 7.91 -2.26
N TYR A 170 5.93 7.55 -2.42
CA TYR A 170 5.53 6.63 -3.48
C TYR A 170 5.86 7.17 -4.86
N THR A 171 5.58 8.44 -5.11
CA THR A 171 5.86 9.07 -6.42
C THR A 171 7.36 9.07 -6.73
N VAL A 172 8.20 9.47 -5.78
CA VAL A 172 9.66 9.40 -5.93
C VAL A 172 10.12 7.95 -6.11
N GLY A 173 9.58 7.03 -5.33
CA GLY A 173 9.87 5.59 -5.45
C GLY A 173 9.61 5.04 -6.85
N THR A 174 8.53 5.49 -7.53
CA THR A 174 8.23 5.03 -8.90
C THR A 174 9.30 5.42 -9.92
N VAL A 175 10.03 6.49 -9.70
CA VAL A 175 11.18 6.87 -10.55
C VAL A 175 12.26 5.79 -10.47
N PHE A 176 12.60 5.35 -9.24
CA PHE A 176 13.56 4.25 -9.03
C PHE A 176 13.03 2.91 -9.56
N PHE A 177 11.74 2.65 -9.38
CA PHE A 177 11.09 1.47 -9.98
C PHE A 177 11.22 1.42 -11.50
N ALA A 178 11.20 2.57 -12.18
CA ALA A 178 11.36 2.67 -13.64
C ALA A 178 12.82 2.49 -14.11
N MET A 179 13.82 2.70 -13.22
CA MET A 179 15.25 2.64 -13.54
C MET A 179 15.79 1.21 -13.49
N LYS A 180 15.41 0.34 -14.45
CA LYS A 180 15.70 -1.10 -14.44
C LYS A 180 17.20 -1.46 -14.43
N SER A 181 18.08 -0.57 -14.85
CA SER A 181 19.54 -0.75 -14.84
C SER A 181 20.21 -0.32 -13.52
N LEU A 182 19.44 0.27 -12.59
CA LEU A 182 19.97 0.74 -11.33
C LEU A 182 20.33 -0.43 -10.42
N ARG A 183 21.54 -0.45 -9.89
CA ARG A 183 21.97 -1.44 -8.90
C ARG A 183 21.12 -1.30 -7.62
N PHE A 184 20.71 -2.42 -7.03
CA PHE A 184 19.79 -2.49 -5.88
C PHE A 184 18.41 -1.88 -6.13
N GLN A 185 17.98 -1.75 -7.38
CA GLN A 185 16.73 -1.09 -7.78
C GLN A 185 15.52 -1.60 -6.99
N ASN A 186 15.37 -2.93 -6.81
CA ASN A 186 14.24 -3.49 -6.05
C ASN A 186 14.29 -3.11 -4.57
N ALA A 187 15.45 -3.25 -3.93
CA ALA A 187 15.61 -2.88 -2.52
C ALA A 187 15.32 -1.39 -2.27
N ILE A 188 15.78 -0.52 -3.19
CA ILE A 188 15.48 0.92 -3.12
C ILE A 188 13.98 1.16 -3.28
N TRP A 189 13.35 0.57 -4.29
CA TRP A 189 11.92 0.68 -4.51
C TRP A 189 11.11 0.22 -3.30
N HIS A 190 11.40 -0.98 -2.78
CA HIS A 190 10.70 -1.51 -1.59
C HIS A 190 10.99 -0.69 -0.33
N GLY A 191 12.16 -0.08 -0.21
CA GLY A 191 12.46 0.89 0.82
C GLY A 191 11.53 2.11 0.80
N PHE A 192 11.30 2.69 -0.39
CA PHE A 192 10.31 3.76 -0.57
C PHE A 192 8.89 3.31 -0.27
N VAL A 193 8.50 2.11 -0.72
CA VAL A 193 7.18 1.52 -0.42
C VAL A 193 6.98 1.35 1.08
N LEU A 194 7.99 0.88 1.79
CA LEU A 194 7.92 0.69 3.25
C LEU A 194 7.84 2.02 4.00
N ALA A 195 8.68 3.01 3.62
CA ALA A 195 8.65 4.34 4.21
C ALA A 195 7.32 5.06 3.98
N ALA A 196 6.78 5.00 2.75
CA ALA A 196 5.47 5.54 2.44
C ALA A 196 4.35 4.83 3.23
N SER A 197 4.43 3.49 3.35
CA SER A 197 3.48 2.71 4.14
C SER A 197 3.52 3.08 5.63
N ALA A 198 4.69 3.37 6.17
CA ALA A 198 4.83 3.85 7.55
C ALA A 198 4.19 5.24 7.74
N CYS A 199 4.30 6.14 6.75
CA CYS A 199 3.61 7.42 6.77
C CYS A 199 2.07 7.24 6.79
N PHE A 200 1.52 6.41 5.91
CA PHE A 200 0.08 6.13 5.90
C PHE A 200 -0.38 5.43 7.17
N PHE A 201 0.42 4.50 7.70
CA PHE A 201 0.13 3.87 8.99
C PHE A 201 0.08 4.90 10.12
N GLY A 202 1.07 5.78 10.21
CA GLY A 202 1.10 6.87 11.18
C GLY A 202 -0.10 7.81 11.04
N ALA A 203 -0.52 8.12 9.82
CA ALA A 203 -1.69 8.95 9.56
C ALA A 203 -2.98 8.29 10.08
N VAL A 204 -3.18 6.99 9.80
CA VAL A 204 -4.34 6.24 10.30
C VAL A 204 -4.29 6.14 11.83
N ALA A 205 -3.13 5.79 12.40
CA ALA A 205 -2.96 5.67 13.84
C ALA A 205 -3.26 6.98 14.58
N LEU A 206 -2.74 8.11 14.08
CA LEU A 206 -3.05 9.44 14.64
C LEU A 206 -4.53 9.79 14.50
N GLY A 207 -5.14 9.47 13.35
CA GLY A 207 -6.56 9.75 13.12
C GLY A 207 -7.49 8.97 14.05
N VAL A 208 -7.21 7.69 14.32
CA VAL A 208 -8.04 6.86 15.23
C VAL A 208 -7.75 7.12 16.70
N SER A 209 -6.69 7.85 17.03
CA SER A 209 -6.32 8.19 18.40
C SER A 209 -6.73 9.62 18.80
N ALA A 210 -7.24 10.42 17.86
CA ALA A 210 -7.69 11.80 18.09
C ALA A 210 -9.13 11.85 18.54
#